data_a565816f7b9ac745834baf66e0ebf647
#
_entry.id   a565816f7b9ac745834baf66e0ebf647
#
_cell.length_a   1.000
_cell.length_b   1.000
_cell.length_c   1.000
_cell.angle_alpha   90.00
_cell.angle_beta   90.00
_cell.angle_gamma   90.00
#
_symmetry.space_group_name_H-M   'P 1'
#
loop_
_entity.id
_entity.type
_entity.pdbx_description
1 polymer ?
#
loop_
_entity_poly.entity_id
_entity_poly.type
_entity_poly.pdbx_seq_one_letter_code
_entity_poly.pdbx_strand_id
1 'polypeptide(L)'
;MNATAQQSHWFGAFRHHRPAMIGLVWIAFLAIVALGGPLIRPDASLHANAQNLNQSLLEPGNITMLEDGTSLRHWLGTDRYGRDFLSRLMAGSAISLGVGLSSVLISLLIGILLGAWAGYRGGRIDSFISWWIQVVWTLPTLLMVLAITLAFGKGLWQVFLAIGLTMWVDVARVVRGQFISLRKMEFIEAAQAIGYSDLRIMFRHMLPNASGPIIVIAAANFAAAILIESGLSFLGYGAQIPIPSWGNIVQEHYHLITGSHAWLALAPGGLIVSVVLAFTFIGDGLREWQSRQTS
;
A
#
# COMPACT_ATOMS: atom_id res chain seq x y z
N MET A 1 -24.85 15.29 -16.87
CA MET A 1 -24.14 14.15 -17.48
C MET A 1 -24.12 13.02 -16.46
N ASN A 2 -24.64 11.85 -16.81
CA ASN A 2 -24.91 10.75 -15.87
C ASN A 2 -23.62 10.08 -15.41
N ALA A 3 -23.45 9.95 -14.10
CA ALA A 3 -22.32 9.25 -13.46
C ALA A 3 -22.11 7.80 -13.97
N THR A 4 -23.18 7.17 -14.45
CA THR A 4 -23.17 5.82 -15.06
C THR A 4 -22.52 5.77 -16.45
N ALA A 5 -22.58 6.84 -17.25
CA ALA A 5 -21.91 6.92 -18.55
C ALA A 5 -20.40 7.12 -18.40
N GLN A 6 -19.96 7.82 -17.37
CA GLN A 6 -18.55 8.05 -17.07
C GLN A 6 -17.84 6.78 -16.57
N GLN A 7 -18.56 5.90 -15.85
CA GLN A 7 -18.02 4.63 -15.37
C GLN A 7 -17.78 3.60 -16.49
N SER A 8 -18.59 3.58 -17.56
CA SER A 8 -18.39 2.63 -18.66
C SER A 8 -17.16 2.94 -19.54
N HIS A 9 -16.75 4.20 -19.63
CA HIS A 9 -15.52 4.61 -20.33
C HIS A 9 -14.23 4.28 -19.57
N TRP A 10 -14.29 4.18 -18.27
CA TRP A 10 -13.21 3.79 -17.35
C TRP A 10 -12.57 2.46 -17.73
N PHE A 11 -13.40 1.41 -17.72
CA PHE A 11 -12.96 0.05 -18.02
C PHE A 11 -12.46 -0.10 -19.48
N GLY A 12 -13.03 0.65 -20.43
CA GLY A 12 -12.65 0.58 -21.83
C GLY A 12 -11.22 1.02 -22.09
N ALA A 13 -10.83 2.19 -21.58
CA ALA A 13 -9.49 2.75 -21.79
C ALA A 13 -8.42 1.99 -20.97
N PHE A 14 -8.76 1.57 -19.74
CA PHE A 14 -7.87 0.81 -18.87
C PHE A 14 -7.55 -0.58 -19.45
N ARG A 15 -8.50 -1.23 -20.12
CA ARG A 15 -8.30 -2.52 -20.81
C ARG A 15 -7.28 -2.46 -21.94
N HIS A 16 -7.01 -1.30 -22.52
CA HIS A 16 -6.03 -1.15 -23.60
C HIS A 16 -4.60 -0.95 -23.07
N HIS A 17 -4.42 -0.59 -21.77
CA HIS A 17 -3.12 -0.47 -21.15
C HIS A 17 -2.70 -1.82 -20.54
N ARG A 18 -2.07 -2.70 -21.36
CA ARG A 18 -1.68 -4.06 -20.96
C ARG A 18 -0.90 -4.13 -19.64
N PRO A 19 0.13 -3.28 -19.38
CA PRO A 19 0.85 -3.33 -18.10
C PRO A 19 -0.05 -3.07 -16.89
N ALA A 20 -0.98 -2.12 -16.97
CA ALA A 20 -1.91 -1.83 -15.88
C ALA A 20 -2.86 -3.00 -15.60
N MET A 21 -3.32 -3.70 -16.65
CA MET A 21 -4.14 -4.90 -16.49
C MET A 21 -3.36 -6.03 -15.82
N ILE A 22 -2.10 -6.26 -16.22
CA ILE A 22 -1.23 -7.24 -15.57
C ILE A 22 -1.04 -6.88 -14.09
N GLY A 23 -0.75 -5.62 -13.79
CA GLY A 23 -0.64 -5.13 -12.42
C GLY A 23 -1.91 -5.36 -11.59
N LEU A 24 -3.08 -5.04 -12.16
CA LEU A 24 -4.36 -5.23 -11.48
C LEU A 24 -4.65 -6.71 -11.18
N VAL A 25 -4.44 -7.59 -12.15
CA VAL A 25 -4.63 -9.05 -11.98
C VAL A 25 -3.66 -9.58 -10.91
N TRP A 26 -2.41 -9.12 -10.92
CA TRP A 26 -1.41 -9.51 -9.94
C TRP A 26 -1.79 -9.07 -8.52
N ILE A 27 -2.20 -7.82 -8.33
CA ILE A 27 -2.66 -7.33 -7.03
C ILE A 27 -3.93 -8.06 -6.56
N ALA A 28 -4.88 -8.32 -7.46
CA ALA A 28 -6.07 -9.11 -7.14
C ALA A 28 -5.70 -10.53 -6.69
N PHE A 29 -4.76 -11.18 -7.38
CA PHE A 29 -4.23 -12.49 -6.99
C PHE A 29 -3.61 -12.45 -5.59
N LEU A 30 -2.71 -11.48 -5.33
CA LEU A 30 -2.08 -11.34 -4.02
C LEU A 30 -3.09 -11.00 -2.91
N ALA A 31 -4.13 -10.22 -3.21
CA ALA A 31 -5.22 -9.95 -2.27
C ALA A 31 -6.01 -11.23 -1.94
N ILE A 32 -6.28 -12.08 -2.93
CA ILE A 32 -6.91 -13.39 -2.71
C ILE A 32 -6.01 -14.28 -1.83
N VAL A 33 -4.71 -14.31 -2.10
CA VAL A 33 -3.74 -15.06 -1.27
C VAL A 33 -3.68 -14.50 0.15
N ALA A 34 -3.71 -13.18 0.32
CA ALA A 34 -3.67 -12.54 1.63
C ALA A 34 -4.92 -12.86 2.47
N LEU A 35 -6.11 -12.82 1.85
CA LEU A 35 -7.37 -13.08 2.54
C LEU A 35 -7.66 -14.57 2.71
N GLY A 36 -7.37 -15.38 1.70
CA GLY A 36 -7.59 -16.83 1.68
C GLY A 36 -6.46 -17.63 2.33
N GLY A 37 -5.28 -17.02 2.52
CA GLY A 37 -4.10 -17.70 3.04
C GLY A 37 -4.35 -18.52 4.32
N PRO A 38 -5.06 -17.99 5.33
CA PRO A 38 -5.36 -18.76 6.53
C PRO A 38 -6.12 -20.07 6.32
N LEU A 39 -6.86 -20.19 5.21
CA LEU A 39 -7.66 -21.36 4.86
C LEU A 39 -6.91 -22.39 4.01
N ILE A 40 -5.90 -21.95 3.23
CA ILE A 40 -5.25 -22.78 2.22
C ILE A 40 -3.78 -23.05 2.48
N ARG A 41 -3.15 -22.33 3.43
CA ARG A 41 -1.73 -22.51 3.74
C ARG A 41 -1.47 -23.87 4.44
N PRO A 42 -0.34 -24.53 4.15
CA PRO A 42 0.03 -25.79 4.79
C PRO A 42 0.13 -25.73 6.31
N ASP A 43 0.76 -24.69 6.85
CA ASP A 43 0.83 -24.42 8.29
C ASP A 43 -0.34 -23.55 8.75
N ALA A 44 -1.31 -24.17 9.41
CA ALA A 44 -2.50 -23.49 9.96
C ALA A 44 -2.24 -22.78 11.30
N SER A 45 -1.04 -22.87 11.87
CA SER A 45 -0.69 -22.23 13.15
C SER A 45 -0.82 -20.71 13.07
N LEU A 46 -0.97 -20.05 14.22
CA LEU A 46 -1.06 -18.61 14.28
C LEU A 46 0.18 -17.97 13.62
N HIS A 47 -0.05 -17.10 12.65
CA HIS A 47 0.99 -16.43 11.86
C HIS A 47 1.94 -17.36 11.08
N ALA A 48 1.54 -18.63 10.81
CA ALA A 48 2.42 -19.62 10.19
C ALA A 48 3.77 -19.74 10.92
N ASN A 49 3.73 -19.94 12.22
CA ASN A 49 4.90 -19.91 13.09
C ASN A 49 5.14 -21.25 13.83
N ALA A 50 4.62 -22.37 13.33
CA ALA A 50 4.95 -23.69 13.85
C ALA A 50 6.44 -23.97 13.59
N GLN A 51 7.23 -24.08 14.67
CA GLN A 51 8.68 -24.27 14.58
C GLN A 51 9.04 -25.73 14.83
N ASN A 52 9.92 -26.28 14.00
CA ASN A 52 10.51 -27.60 14.20
C ASN A 52 11.98 -27.59 13.75
N LEU A 53 12.89 -27.40 14.69
CA LEU A 53 14.33 -27.29 14.40
C LEU A 53 14.90 -28.53 13.70
N ASN A 54 14.32 -29.71 13.89
CA ASN A 54 14.73 -30.92 13.17
C ASN A 54 14.43 -30.86 11.68
N GLN A 55 13.56 -29.95 11.25
CA GLN A 55 13.14 -29.70 9.87
C GLN A 55 13.72 -28.39 9.33
N SER A 56 14.82 -27.89 9.90
CA SER A 56 15.47 -26.65 9.50
C SER A 56 16.05 -26.76 8.08
N LEU A 57 15.81 -25.73 7.26
CA LEU A 57 16.37 -25.56 5.91
C LEU A 57 16.11 -26.74 4.96
N LEU A 58 14.95 -27.36 5.05
CA LEU A 58 14.54 -28.39 4.07
C LEU A 58 14.36 -27.75 2.69
N GLU A 59 14.77 -28.48 1.66
CA GLU A 59 14.61 -28.06 0.27
C GLU A 59 13.14 -28.05 -0.16
N PRO A 60 12.78 -27.25 -1.19
CA PRO A 60 11.45 -27.24 -1.77
C PRO A 60 10.97 -28.63 -2.20
N GLY A 61 9.71 -28.95 -1.84
CA GLY A 61 9.06 -30.23 -2.18
C GLY A 61 9.24 -31.34 -1.15
N ASN A 62 10.05 -31.15 -0.12
CA ASN A 62 10.20 -32.16 0.95
C ASN A 62 8.87 -32.41 1.69
N ILE A 63 8.70 -33.65 2.13
CA ILE A 63 7.54 -34.11 2.89
C ILE A 63 7.99 -34.50 4.29
N THR A 64 7.31 -34.00 5.30
CA THR A 64 7.57 -34.34 6.71
C THR A 64 6.32 -34.99 7.30
N MET A 65 6.52 -35.91 8.25
CA MET A 65 5.44 -36.48 9.04
C MET A 65 5.20 -35.60 10.28
N LEU A 66 3.95 -35.22 10.50
CA LEU A 66 3.52 -34.56 11.74
C LEU A 66 3.29 -35.60 12.84
N GLU A 67 3.23 -35.17 14.10
CA GLU A 67 3.03 -36.06 15.26
C GLU A 67 1.68 -36.79 15.23
N ASP A 68 0.68 -36.24 14.52
CA ASP A 68 -0.63 -36.86 14.31
C ASP A 68 -0.65 -37.93 13.19
N GLY A 69 0.51 -38.23 12.58
CA GLY A 69 0.66 -39.18 11.47
C GLY A 69 0.27 -38.60 10.10
N THR A 70 -0.12 -37.33 10.01
CA THR A 70 -0.38 -36.68 8.72
C THR A 70 0.93 -36.23 8.06
N SER A 71 0.98 -36.26 6.72
CA SER A 71 2.12 -35.77 5.97
C SER A 71 1.93 -34.32 5.56
N LEU A 72 2.93 -33.45 5.84
CA LEU A 72 2.98 -32.08 5.39
C LEU A 72 4.00 -31.92 4.27
N ARG A 73 3.58 -31.42 3.13
CA ARG A 73 4.46 -31.10 2.00
C ARG A 73 4.89 -29.65 2.05
N HIS A 74 6.19 -29.40 2.18
CA HIS A 74 6.79 -28.08 2.16
C HIS A 74 7.09 -27.66 0.72
N TRP A 75 6.12 -27.01 0.05
CA TRP A 75 6.23 -26.64 -1.38
C TRP A 75 7.44 -25.78 -1.70
N LEU A 76 7.77 -24.82 -0.83
CA LEU A 76 8.94 -23.95 -0.93
C LEU A 76 10.01 -24.26 0.12
N GLY A 77 9.93 -25.46 0.74
CA GLY A 77 10.84 -25.85 1.80
C GLY A 77 10.51 -25.19 3.15
N THR A 78 11.49 -25.25 4.04
CA THR A 78 11.39 -24.66 5.39
C THR A 78 12.48 -23.60 5.62
N ASP A 79 12.23 -22.72 6.55
CA ASP A 79 13.23 -21.74 6.98
C ASP A 79 14.21 -22.31 8.04
N ARG A 80 15.11 -21.45 8.56
CA ARG A 80 16.09 -21.85 9.59
C ARG A 80 15.49 -22.33 10.90
N TYR A 81 14.22 -22.02 11.16
CA TYR A 81 13.48 -22.48 12.34
C TYR A 81 12.59 -23.70 12.04
N GLY A 82 12.68 -24.24 10.82
CA GLY A 82 11.83 -25.35 10.36
C GLY A 82 10.37 -24.99 10.15
N ARG A 83 10.06 -23.69 9.98
CA ARG A 83 8.71 -23.21 9.66
C ARG A 83 8.44 -23.35 8.17
N ASP A 84 7.20 -23.69 7.78
CA ASP A 84 6.82 -23.79 6.37
C ASP A 84 6.92 -22.44 5.66
N PHE A 85 7.83 -22.35 4.69
CA PHE A 85 8.18 -21.09 4.07
C PHE A 85 7.06 -20.51 3.19
N LEU A 86 6.31 -21.37 2.48
CA LEU A 86 5.16 -20.92 1.68
C LEU A 86 4.09 -20.28 2.59
N SER A 87 3.77 -20.95 3.69
CA SER A 87 2.80 -20.45 4.66
C SER A 87 3.21 -19.09 5.24
N ARG A 88 4.51 -18.89 5.50
CA ARG A 88 5.04 -17.61 5.96
C ARG A 88 4.94 -16.51 4.89
N LEU A 89 5.21 -16.81 3.62
CA LEU A 89 5.04 -15.86 2.52
C LEU A 89 3.57 -15.43 2.36
N MET A 90 2.64 -16.40 2.45
CA MET A 90 1.20 -16.12 2.38
C MET A 90 0.72 -15.28 3.57
N ALA A 91 1.15 -15.61 4.79
CA ALA A 91 0.83 -14.81 5.97
C ALA A 91 1.46 -13.41 5.88
N GLY A 92 2.70 -13.32 5.40
CA GLY A 92 3.40 -12.05 5.14
C GLY A 92 2.68 -11.16 4.13
N SER A 93 2.02 -11.77 3.11
CA SER A 93 1.20 -11.02 2.15
C SER A 93 0.07 -10.24 2.84
N ALA A 94 -0.65 -10.87 3.76
CA ALA A 94 -1.73 -10.22 4.49
C ALA A 94 -1.23 -9.04 5.34
N ILE A 95 -0.07 -9.20 5.97
CA ILE A 95 0.52 -8.17 6.83
C ILE A 95 1.06 -7.01 5.99
N SER A 96 1.91 -7.28 4.99
CA SER A 96 2.53 -6.22 4.18
C SER A 96 1.49 -5.43 3.37
N LEU A 97 0.52 -6.12 2.71
CA LEU A 97 -0.56 -5.44 2.00
C LEU A 97 -1.50 -4.70 2.96
N GLY A 98 -1.77 -5.27 4.15
CA GLY A 98 -2.57 -4.63 5.19
C GLY A 98 -1.96 -3.34 5.72
N VAL A 99 -0.65 -3.32 5.98
CA VAL A 99 0.08 -2.10 6.38
C VAL A 99 0.03 -1.06 5.26
N GLY A 100 0.31 -1.46 4.02
CA GLY A 100 0.22 -0.56 2.86
C GLY A 100 -1.16 0.07 2.72
N LEU A 101 -2.23 -0.73 2.78
CA LEU A 101 -3.61 -0.26 2.67
C LEU A 101 -3.98 0.70 3.81
N SER A 102 -3.70 0.32 5.06
CA SER A 102 -4.01 1.15 6.23
C SER A 102 -3.28 2.49 6.19
N SER A 103 -2.00 2.50 5.81
CA SER A 103 -1.20 3.72 5.64
C SER A 103 -1.79 4.65 4.58
N VAL A 104 -2.17 4.10 3.43
CA VAL A 104 -2.76 4.88 2.33
C VAL A 104 -4.11 5.45 2.74
N LEU A 105 -4.96 4.68 3.42
CA LEU A 105 -6.26 5.17 3.90
C LEU A 105 -6.10 6.35 4.88
N ILE A 106 -5.15 6.28 5.81
CA ILE A 106 -4.84 7.38 6.73
C ILE A 106 -4.33 8.60 5.95
N SER A 107 -3.39 8.41 5.02
CA SER A 107 -2.83 9.50 4.22
C SER A 107 -3.89 10.16 3.32
N LEU A 108 -4.79 9.38 2.73
CA LEU A 108 -5.92 9.88 1.94
C LEU A 108 -6.89 10.67 2.80
N LEU A 109 -7.28 10.14 3.96
CA LEU A 109 -8.21 10.83 4.87
C LEU A 109 -7.68 12.21 5.25
N ILE A 110 -6.46 12.28 5.77
CA ILE A 110 -5.85 13.55 6.21
C ILE A 110 -5.59 14.47 5.02
N GLY A 111 -4.98 13.93 3.95
CA GLY A 111 -4.59 14.70 2.78
C GLY A 111 -5.77 15.28 2.01
N ILE A 112 -6.86 14.52 1.85
CA ILE A 112 -8.09 15.02 1.20
C ILE A 112 -8.72 16.12 2.05
N LEU A 113 -8.86 15.92 3.35
CA LEU A 113 -9.49 16.92 4.23
C LEU A 113 -8.71 18.24 4.22
N LEU A 114 -7.39 18.18 4.47
CA LEU A 114 -6.56 19.37 4.54
C LEU A 114 -6.34 20.01 3.17
N GLY A 115 -6.10 19.21 2.13
CA GLY A 115 -5.90 19.69 0.76
C GLY A 115 -7.16 20.34 0.19
N ALA A 116 -8.33 19.72 0.39
CA ALA A 116 -9.61 20.29 -0.03
C ALA A 116 -9.92 21.61 0.69
N TRP A 117 -9.68 21.64 2.00
CA TRP A 117 -9.93 22.87 2.77
C TRP A 117 -9.00 24.01 2.35
N ALA A 118 -7.70 23.75 2.18
CA ALA A 118 -6.74 24.72 1.69
C ALA A 118 -7.10 25.23 0.28
N GLY A 119 -7.36 24.32 -0.67
CA GLY A 119 -7.66 24.67 -2.07
C GLY A 119 -8.99 25.41 -2.26
N TYR A 120 -10.01 25.07 -1.44
CA TYR A 120 -11.32 25.70 -1.52
C TYR A 120 -11.36 27.08 -0.85
N ARG A 121 -10.89 27.19 0.39
CA ARG A 121 -10.95 28.47 1.15
C ARG A 121 -9.94 29.50 0.66
N GLY A 122 -8.72 29.09 0.34
CA GLY A 122 -7.65 30.01 -0.03
C GLY A 122 -7.17 30.89 1.12
N GLY A 123 -6.50 31.98 0.79
CA GLY A 123 -6.07 33.03 1.74
C GLY A 123 -5.18 32.48 2.86
N ARG A 124 -5.42 32.95 4.11
CA ARG A 124 -4.60 32.57 5.29
C ARG A 124 -4.63 31.08 5.63
N ILE A 125 -5.77 30.42 5.40
CA ILE A 125 -5.93 28.98 5.64
C ILE A 125 -5.04 28.20 4.69
N ASP A 126 -5.06 28.57 3.42
CA ASP A 126 -4.22 27.96 2.40
C ASP A 126 -2.73 28.19 2.70
N SER A 127 -2.34 29.41 3.07
CA SER A 127 -0.96 29.71 3.43
C SER A 127 -0.47 28.89 4.63
N PHE A 128 -1.30 28.73 5.66
CA PHE A 128 -0.96 27.95 6.85
C PHE A 128 -0.82 26.47 6.55
N ILE A 129 -1.79 25.87 5.84
CA ILE A 129 -1.73 24.44 5.49
C ILE A 129 -0.55 24.19 4.53
N SER A 130 -0.33 25.07 3.56
CA SER A 130 0.80 24.97 2.62
C SER A 130 2.15 25.08 3.31
N TRP A 131 2.25 25.91 4.35
CA TRP A 131 3.46 25.97 5.18
C TRP A 131 3.72 24.64 5.89
N TRP A 132 2.71 24.03 6.50
CA TRP A 132 2.83 22.70 7.11
C TRP A 132 3.21 21.63 6.10
N ILE A 133 2.60 21.63 4.92
CA ILE A 133 2.97 20.73 3.81
C ILE A 133 4.47 20.88 3.48
N GLN A 134 4.98 22.10 3.39
CA GLN A 134 6.40 22.36 3.10
C GLN A 134 7.32 21.86 4.21
N VAL A 135 6.97 22.13 5.48
CA VAL A 135 7.76 21.68 6.64
C VAL A 135 7.90 20.15 6.64
N VAL A 136 6.80 19.43 6.48
CA VAL A 136 6.84 17.97 6.48
C VAL A 136 7.58 17.44 5.24
N TRP A 137 7.40 18.07 4.09
CA TRP A 137 7.98 17.61 2.83
C TRP A 137 9.50 17.83 2.72
N THR A 138 10.07 18.75 3.49
CA THR A 138 11.53 18.96 3.55
C THR A 138 12.25 17.86 4.32
N LEU A 139 11.52 17.11 5.15
CA LEU A 139 12.10 16.03 5.93
C LEU A 139 12.18 14.73 5.10
N PRO A 140 13.30 13.98 5.13
CA PRO A 140 13.36 12.68 4.49
C PRO A 140 12.30 11.73 5.05
N THR A 141 11.39 11.25 4.20
CA THR A 141 10.22 10.45 4.57
C THR A 141 10.59 9.26 5.48
N LEU A 142 11.63 8.50 5.12
CA LEU A 142 12.06 7.33 5.89
C LEU A 142 12.50 7.71 7.31
N LEU A 143 13.23 8.83 7.47
CA LEU A 143 13.68 9.31 8.78
C LEU A 143 12.51 9.78 9.63
N MET A 144 11.54 10.45 9.03
CA MET A 144 10.34 10.89 9.73
C MET A 144 9.49 9.71 10.21
N VAL A 145 9.26 8.72 9.34
CA VAL A 145 8.54 7.49 9.71
C VAL A 145 9.28 6.75 10.82
N LEU A 146 10.61 6.63 10.74
CA LEU A 146 11.42 6.01 11.77
C LEU A 146 11.31 6.75 13.10
N ALA A 147 11.40 8.09 13.09
CA ALA A 147 11.29 8.91 14.30
C ALA A 147 9.91 8.75 14.98
N ILE A 148 8.83 8.76 14.19
CA ILE A 148 7.47 8.53 14.68
C ILE A 148 7.33 7.12 15.25
N THR A 149 7.84 6.10 14.54
CA THR A 149 7.81 4.70 15.01
C THR A 149 8.57 4.53 16.31
N LEU A 150 9.74 5.18 16.47
CA LEU A 150 10.52 5.14 17.71
C LEU A 150 9.79 5.83 18.87
N ALA A 151 9.09 6.92 18.60
CA ALA A 151 8.32 7.65 19.62
C ALA A 151 7.12 6.87 20.15
N PHE A 152 6.43 6.12 19.26
CA PHE A 152 5.26 5.29 19.65
C PHE A 152 5.61 3.85 20.03
N GLY A 153 6.88 3.43 19.87
CA GLY A 153 7.34 2.07 20.10
C GLY A 153 7.35 1.22 18.84
N LYS A 154 7.86 -0.03 18.95
CA LYS A 154 7.96 -0.98 17.83
C LYS A 154 6.67 -1.76 17.68
N GLY A 155 6.20 -1.95 16.45
CA GLY A 155 5.04 -2.78 16.15
C GLY A 155 4.33 -2.41 14.86
N LEU A 156 3.37 -3.23 14.45
CA LEU A 156 2.66 -3.06 13.18
C LEU A 156 1.84 -1.77 13.13
N TRP A 157 1.04 -1.51 14.18
CA TRP A 157 0.16 -0.35 14.18
C TRP A 157 0.93 0.97 14.20
N GLN A 158 2.09 1.01 14.88
CA GLN A 158 2.97 2.17 14.89
C GLN A 158 3.50 2.47 13.48
N VAL A 159 3.89 1.42 12.75
CA VAL A 159 4.43 1.56 11.39
C VAL A 159 3.39 2.11 10.43
N PHE A 160 2.19 1.52 10.33
CA PHE A 160 1.22 2.03 9.38
C PHE A 160 0.69 3.41 9.75
N LEU A 161 0.59 3.72 11.05
CA LEU A 161 0.24 5.06 11.52
C LEU A 161 1.33 6.07 11.14
N ALA A 162 2.62 5.74 11.39
CA ALA A 162 3.74 6.61 11.07
C ALA A 162 3.84 6.89 9.56
N ILE A 163 3.68 5.85 8.73
CA ILE A 163 3.66 6.00 7.27
C ILE A 163 2.48 6.89 6.83
N GLY A 164 1.27 6.62 7.31
CA GLY A 164 0.08 7.39 6.96
C GLY A 164 0.16 8.86 7.39
N LEU A 165 0.68 9.12 8.61
CA LEU A 165 0.92 10.46 9.14
C LEU A 165 2.07 11.21 8.45
N THR A 166 2.86 10.56 7.64
CA THR A 166 3.92 11.20 6.85
C THR A 166 3.47 11.42 5.41
N MET A 167 2.78 10.47 4.80
CA MET A 167 2.44 10.50 3.37
C MET A 167 1.19 11.32 3.02
N TRP A 168 0.46 11.87 4.01
CA TRP A 168 -0.70 12.75 3.74
C TRP A 168 -0.34 13.99 2.93
N VAL A 169 0.91 14.44 3.01
CA VAL A 169 1.41 15.66 2.37
C VAL A 169 1.31 15.58 0.85
N ASP A 170 1.67 14.44 0.26
CA ASP A 170 1.61 14.23 -1.19
C ASP A 170 0.15 14.27 -1.67
N VAL A 171 -0.75 13.64 -0.93
CA VAL A 171 -2.20 13.68 -1.20
C VAL A 171 -2.73 15.10 -1.07
N ALA A 172 -2.41 15.79 0.03
CA ALA A 172 -2.88 17.16 0.28
C ALA A 172 -2.45 18.13 -0.81
N ARG A 173 -1.23 18.00 -1.32
CA ARG A 173 -0.72 18.81 -2.43
C ARG A 173 -1.52 18.59 -3.71
N VAL A 174 -1.77 17.33 -4.08
CA VAL A 174 -2.55 17.00 -5.27
C VAL A 174 -3.98 17.51 -5.14
N VAL A 175 -4.65 17.21 -4.03
CA VAL A 175 -6.03 17.64 -3.77
C VAL A 175 -6.15 19.16 -3.75
N ARG A 176 -5.23 19.86 -3.07
CA ARG A 176 -5.18 21.32 -3.05
C ARG A 176 -5.08 21.90 -4.46
N GLY A 177 -4.16 21.39 -5.28
CA GLY A 177 -3.98 21.85 -6.66
C GLY A 177 -5.25 21.67 -7.49
N GLN A 178 -5.91 20.51 -7.39
CA GLN A 178 -7.17 20.23 -8.06
C GLN A 178 -8.29 21.17 -7.59
N PHE A 179 -8.40 21.42 -6.30
CA PHE A 179 -9.44 22.29 -5.75
C PHE A 179 -9.26 23.76 -6.15
N ILE A 180 -8.03 24.26 -6.22
CA ILE A 180 -7.74 25.61 -6.73
C ILE A 180 -8.21 25.74 -8.20
N SER A 181 -7.97 24.70 -9.02
CA SER A 181 -8.38 24.69 -10.42
C SER A 181 -9.89 24.59 -10.57
N LEU A 182 -10.52 23.64 -9.86
CA LEU A 182 -11.96 23.39 -9.93
C LEU A 182 -12.79 24.57 -9.40
N ARG A 183 -12.30 25.30 -8.40
CA ARG A 183 -12.99 26.46 -7.82
C ARG A 183 -13.32 27.54 -8.86
N LYS A 184 -12.55 27.62 -9.95
CA LYS A 184 -12.72 28.61 -11.02
C LYS A 184 -13.68 28.16 -12.12
N MET A 185 -14.29 26.99 -11.98
CA MET A 185 -15.17 26.43 -12.99
C MET A 185 -16.60 26.96 -12.81
N GLU A 186 -17.27 27.25 -13.92
CA GLU A 186 -18.63 27.84 -13.97
C GLU A 186 -19.67 27.05 -13.16
N PHE A 187 -19.58 25.71 -13.15
CA PHE A 187 -20.51 24.89 -12.38
C PHE A 187 -20.36 25.06 -10.86
N ILE A 188 -19.19 25.46 -10.38
CA ILE A 188 -18.97 25.78 -8.96
C ILE A 188 -19.52 27.18 -8.64
N GLU A 189 -19.32 28.15 -9.52
CA GLU A 189 -19.93 29.48 -9.39
C GLU A 189 -21.46 29.38 -9.37
N ALA A 190 -22.03 28.58 -10.27
CA ALA A 190 -23.48 28.32 -10.29
C ALA A 190 -23.95 27.65 -8.98
N ALA A 191 -23.22 26.68 -8.44
CA ALA A 191 -23.55 26.03 -7.18
C ALA A 191 -23.53 27.03 -5.99
N GLN A 192 -22.58 27.98 -5.99
CA GLN A 192 -22.50 29.06 -5.00
C GLN A 192 -23.68 30.04 -5.14
N ALA A 193 -24.04 30.41 -6.39
CA ALA A 193 -25.15 31.33 -6.66
C ALA A 193 -26.50 30.75 -6.22
N ILE A 194 -26.69 29.41 -6.30
CA ILE A 194 -27.88 28.71 -5.82
C ILE A 194 -27.90 28.63 -4.27
N GLY A 195 -26.76 28.93 -3.59
CA GLY A 195 -26.68 28.94 -2.14
C GLY A 195 -26.31 27.59 -1.50
N TYR A 196 -25.65 26.70 -2.22
CA TYR A 196 -25.15 25.46 -1.63
C TYR A 196 -24.07 25.74 -0.57
N SER A 197 -24.09 24.97 0.52
CA SER A 197 -23.06 25.08 1.57
C SER A 197 -21.69 24.65 1.07
N ASP A 198 -20.63 25.24 1.60
CA ASP A 198 -19.23 24.96 1.24
C ASP A 198 -18.92 23.45 1.31
N LEU A 199 -19.33 22.76 2.38
CA LEU A 199 -19.12 21.31 2.52
C LEU A 199 -19.80 20.52 1.39
N ARG A 200 -21.03 20.94 1.00
CA ARG A 200 -21.74 20.30 -0.10
C ARG A 200 -21.01 20.51 -1.42
N ILE A 201 -20.49 21.70 -1.67
CA ILE A 201 -19.70 22.02 -2.86
C ILE A 201 -18.41 21.18 -2.87
N MET A 202 -17.67 21.17 -1.77
CA MET A 202 -16.40 20.45 -1.66
C MET A 202 -16.57 18.95 -1.87
N PHE A 203 -17.47 18.29 -1.15
CA PHE A 203 -17.56 16.82 -1.14
C PHE A 203 -18.46 16.27 -2.23
N ARG A 204 -19.49 16.99 -2.69
CA ARG A 204 -20.44 16.48 -3.69
C ARG A 204 -20.17 16.97 -5.11
N HIS A 205 -19.49 18.11 -5.27
CA HIS A 205 -19.20 18.68 -6.58
C HIS A 205 -17.71 18.66 -6.94
N MET A 206 -16.81 19.05 -6.02
CA MET A 206 -15.38 19.14 -6.33
C MET A 206 -14.65 17.79 -6.16
N LEU A 207 -14.83 17.11 -5.04
CA LEU A 207 -14.11 15.87 -4.74
C LEU A 207 -14.33 14.75 -5.79
N PRO A 208 -15.56 14.50 -6.30
CA PRO A 208 -15.75 13.54 -7.37
C PRO A 208 -15.00 13.91 -8.67
N ASN A 209 -14.91 15.22 -8.99
CA ASN A 209 -14.15 15.68 -10.15
C ASN A 209 -12.62 15.64 -9.95
N ALA A 210 -12.15 15.65 -8.70
CA ALA A 210 -10.75 15.47 -8.34
C ALA A 210 -10.34 14.00 -8.15
N SER A 211 -11.28 13.06 -8.22
CA SER A 211 -11.05 11.64 -7.89
C SER A 211 -9.95 10.98 -8.72
N GLY A 212 -9.86 11.32 -10.01
CA GLY A 212 -8.86 10.75 -10.90
C GLY A 212 -7.42 10.94 -10.40
N PRO A 213 -6.92 12.18 -10.23
CA PRO A 213 -5.59 12.44 -9.66
C PRO A 213 -5.41 11.87 -8.24
N ILE A 214 -6.48 11.80 -7.45
CA ILE A 214 -6.43 11.21 -6.10
C ILE A 214 -6.16 9.71 -6.16
N ILE A 215 -6.80 8.98 -7.07
CA ILE A 215 -6.56 7.53 -7.23
C ILE A 215 -5.14 7.26 -7.74
N VAL A 216 -4.62 8.10 -8.64
CA VAL A 216 -3.23 7.99 -9.11
C VAL A 216 -2.23 8.16 -7.97
N ILE A 217 -2.39 9.20 -7.13
CA ILE A 217 -1.49 9.39 -5.99
C ILE A 217 -1.66 8.30 -4.93
N ALA A 218 -2.87 7.76 -4.75
CA ALA A 218 -3.11 6.64 -3.85
C ALA A 218 -2.34 5.39 -4.29
N ALA A 219 -2.32 5.07 -5.59
CA ALA A 219 -1.54 3.94 -6.12
C ALA A 219 -0.03 4.14 -5.92
N ALA A 220 0.48 5.35 -6.17
CA ALA A 220 1.88 5.68 -5.93
C ALA A 220 2.25 5.59 -4.44
N ASN A 221 1.39 6.10 -3.56
CA ASN A 221 1.58 6.02 -2.12
C ASN A 221 1.52 4.59 -1.60
N PHE A 222 0.72 3.70 -2.21
CA PHE A 222 0.69 2.30 -1.83
C PHE A 222 2.05 1.62 -2.12
N ALA A 223 2.59 1.83 -3.33
CA ALA A 223 3.91 1.32 -3.69
C ALA A 223 5.00 1.82 -2.73
N ALA A 224 4.99 3.12 -2.42
CA ALA A 224 5.93 3.72 -1.49
C ALA A 224 5.76 3.19 -0.06
N ALA A 225 4.51 3.01 0.42
CA ALA A 225 4.22 2.47 1.76
C ALA A 225 4.77 1.06 1.95
N ILE A 226 4.63 0.18 0.94
CA ILE A 226 5.22 -1.18 0.96
C ILE A 226 6.75 -1.11 1.04
N LEU A 227 7.40 -0.22 0.30
CA LEU A 227 8.87 -0.07 0.36
C LEU A 227 9.32 0.44 1.72
N ILE A 228 8.63 1.43 2.29
CA ILE A 228 8.95 1.99 3.61
C ILE A 228 8.72 0.95 4.70
N GLU A 229 7.58 0.24 4.67
CA GLU A 229 7.30 -0.86 5.61
C GLU A 229 8.40 -1.92 5.54
N SER A 230 8.73 -2.39 4.33
CA SER A 230 9.74 -3.42 4.14
C SER A 230 11.12 -2.97 4.61
N GLY A 231 11.49 -1.72 4.36
CA GLY A 231 12.73 -1.12 4.85
C GLY A 231 12.78 -1.03 6.38
N LEU A 232 11.68 -0.59 7.02
CA LEU A 232 11.60 -0.53 8.49
C LEU A 232 11.60 -1.93 9.11
N SER A 233 10.88 -2.88 8.53
CA SER A 233 10.87 -4.27 8.96
C SER A 233 12.25 -4.90 8.82
N PHE A 234 12.96 -4.63 7.72
CA PHE A 234 14.34 -5.06 7.52
C PHE A 234 15.30 -4.46 8.57
N LEU A 235 15.09 -3.21 8.98
CA LEU A 235 15.85 -2.56 10.06
C LEU A 235 15.43 -3.02 11.47
N GLY A 236 14.42 -3.89 11.60
CA GLY A 236 13.92 -4.41 12.87
C GLY A 236 12.96 -3.47 13.63
N TYR A 237 12.42 -2.45 12.94
CA TYR A 237 11.44 -1.50 13.49
C TYR A 237 10.01 -1.76 13.02
N GLY A 238 9.81 -2.72 12.10
CA GLY A 238 8.50 -3.10 11.56
C GLY A 238 7.74 -4.13 12.39
N ALA A 239 7.17 -5.11 11.68
CA ALA A 239 6.47 -6.23 12.29
C ALA A 239 7.41 -6.99 13.26
N GLN A 240 6.94 -7.23 14.49
CA GLN A 240 7.72 -7.97 15.49
C GLN A 240 7.37 -9.45 15.44
N ILE A 241 8.34 -10.31 15.76
CA ILE A 241 8.13 -11.76 15.89
C ILE A 241 6.97 -12.01 16.88
N PRO A 242 6.04 -12.91 16.59
CA PRO A 242 6.05 -13.92 15.50
C PRO A 242 5.39 -13.49 14.17
N ILE A 243 4.95 -12.25 14.04
CA ILE A 243 4.16 -11.77 12.90
C ILE A 243 5.07 -11.64 11.67
N PRO A 244 4.82 -12.38 10.57
CA PRO A 244 5.61 -12.25 9.36
C PRO A 244 5.19 -11.03 8.55
N SER A 245 6.16 -10.24 8.07
CA SER A 245 5.99 -9.36 6.91
C SER A 245 7.05 -9.73 5.87
N TRP A 246 6.86 -9.35 4.62
CA TRP A 246 7.88 -9.66 3.60
C TRP A 246 9.24 -9.03 3.95
N GLY A 247 9.24 -7.82 4.52
CA GLY A 247 10.45 -7.12 4.94
C GLY A 247 11.21 -7.85 6.06
N ASN A 248 10.51 -8.36 7.08
CA ASN A 248 11.19 -9.11 8.14
C ASN A 248 11.61 -10.52 7.69
N ILE A 249 10.87 -11.16 6.77
CA ILE A 249 11.31 -12.42 6.17
C ILE A 249 12.63 -12.22 5.40
N VAL A 250 12.78 -11.12 4.64
CA VAL A 250 14.06 -10.76 4.01
C VAL A 250 15.14 -10.59 5.07
N GLN A 251 14.86 -9.85 6.15
CA GLN A 251 15.79 -9.58 7.24
C GLN A 251 16.22 -10.87 7.98
N GLU A 252 15.31 -11.81 8.18
CA GLU A 252 15.63 -13.10 8.79
C GLU A 252 16.61 -13.94 7.95
N HIS A 253 16.60 -13.80 6.61
CA HIS A 253 17.29 -14.70 5.67
C HIS A 253 18.31 -14.01 4.76
N TYR A 254 18.56 -12.68 4.88
CA TYR A 254 19.47 -11.97 3.95
C TYR A 254 20.88 -12.55 3.90
N HIS A 255 21.36 -13.13 4.98
CA HIS A 255 22.68 -13.76 5.05
C HIS A 255 22.78 -15.06 4.24
N LEU A 256 21.66 -15.66 3.81
CA LEU A 256 21.61 -16.84 2.97
C LEU A 256 21.66 -16.53 1.47
N ILE A 257 21.69 -15.27 1.07
CA ILE A 257 21.58 -14.82 -0.33
C ILE A 257 22.69 -15.36 -1.23
N THR A 258 23.88 -15.59 -0.66
CA THR A 258 25.04 -16.14 -1.39
C THR A 258 25.15 -17.66 -1.33
N GLY A 259 24.23 -18.34 -0.65
CA GLY A 259 24.25 -19.78 -0.42
C GLY A 259 23.20 -20.54 -1.21
N SER A 260 23.13 -21.84 -0.96
CA SER A 260 22.15 -22.75 -1.57
C SER A 260 20.69 -22.45 -1.23
N HIS A 261 20.41 -21.64 -0.22
CA HIS A 261 19.06 -21.30 0.27
C HIS A 261 18.70 -19.84 -0.04
N ALA A 262 19.26 -19.26 -1.09
CA ALA A 262 19.04 -17.86 -1.49
C ALA A 262 17.56 -17.52 -1.72
N TRP A 263 16.71 -18.48 -2.12
CA TRP A 263 15.28 -18.26 -2.35
C TRP A 263 14.55 -17.75 -1.10
N LEU A 264 15.02 -18.08 0.11
CA LEU A 264 14.42 -17.64 1.37
C LEU A 264 14.46 -16.11 1.55
N ALA A 265 15.45 -15.44 0.95
CA ALA A 265 15.53 -13.97 0.93
C ALA A 265 15.00 -13.39 -0.39
N LEU A 266 15.25 -14.06 -1.53
CA LEU A 266 14.88 -13.55 -2.85
C LEU A 266 13.38 -13.61 -3.12
N ALA A 267 12.66 -14.63 -2.63
CA ALA A 267 11.23 -14.74 -2.88
C ALA A 267 10.41 -13.60 -2.25
N PRO A 268 10.56 -13.27 -0.94
CA PRO A 268 9.86 -12.11 -0.37
C PRO A 268 10.33 -10.80 -0.98
N GLY A 269 11.62 -10.65 -1.31
CA GLY A 269 12.14 -9.49 -2.04
C GLY A 269 11.49 -9.33 -3.41
N GLY A 270 11.34 -10.43 -4.15
CA GLY A 270 10.63 -10.47 -5.44
C GLY A 270 9.16 -10.09 -5.33
N LEU A 271 8.47 -10.53 -4.25
CA LEU A 271 7.09 -10.12 -3.97
C LEU A 271 6.99 -8.61 -3.74
N ILE A 272 7.87 -8.02 -2.93
CA ILE A 272 7.91 -6.57 -2.71
C ILE A 272 8.07 -5.82 -4.04
N VAL A 273 9.08 -6.20 -4.84
CA VAL A 273 9.33 -5.56 -6.15
C VAL A 273 8.12 -5.73 -7.08
N SER A 274 7.52 -6.92 -7.13
CA SER A 274 6.37 -7.18 -8.00
C SER A 274 5.15 -6.33 -7.65
N VAL A 275 4.87 -6.09 -6.37
CA VAL A 275 3.78 -5.21 -5.92
C VAL A 275 4.06 -3.76 -6.27
N VAL A 276 5.29 -3.29 -6.05
CA VAL A 276 5.69 -1.92 -6.43
C VAL A 276 5.52 -1.69 -7.93
N LEU A 277 6.00 -2.63 -8.76
CA LEU A 277 5.81 -2.56 -10.22
C LEU A 277 4.33 -2.59 -10.61
N ALA A 278 3.53 -3.45 -9.98
CA ALA A 278 2.11 -3.55 -10.27
C ALA A 278 1.38 -2.23 -9.99
N PHE A 279 1.62 -1.59 -8.83
CA PHE A 279 1.02 -0.29 -8.52
C PHE A 279 1.56 0.85 -9.39
N THR A 280 2.81 0.80 -9.81
CA THR A 280 3.37 1.74 -10.79
C THR A 280 2.64 1.62 -12.12
N PHE A 281 2.47 0.41 -12.65
CA PHE A 281 1.74 0.17 -13.90
C PHE A 281 0.26 0.57 -13.82
N ILE A 282 -0.39 0.33 -12.68
CA ILE A 282 -1.76 0.79 -12.42
C ILE A 282 -1.81 2.33 -12.44
N GLY A 283 -0.87 2.98 -11.75
CA GLY A 283 -0.77 4.44 -11.71
C GLY A 283 -0.56 5.06 -13.10
N ASP A 284 0.31 4.48 -13.92
CA ASP A 284 0.57 4.95 -15.30
C ASP A 284 -0.66 4.75 -16.20
N GLY A 285 -1.33 3.61 -16.11
CA GLY A 285 -2.58 3.37 -16.86
C GLY A 285 -3.69 4.36 -16.47
N LEU A 286 -3.78 4.73 -15.20
CA LEU A 286 -4.73 5.74 -14.72
C LEU A 286 -4.38 7.15 -15.23
N ARG A 287 -3.10 7.53 -15.26
CA ARG A 287 -2.64 8.81 -15.82
C ARG A 287 -2.94 8.92 -17.30
N GLU A 288 -2.65 7.88 -18.08
CA GLU A 288 -2.93 7.86 -19.51
C GLU A 288 -4.42 7.98 -19.80
N TRP A 289 -5.26 7.30 -19.01
CA TRP A 289 -6.71 7.45 -19.13
C TRP A 289 -7.17 8.90 -18.86
N GLN A 290 -6.62 9.57 -17.82
CA GLN A 290 -6.97 10.95 -17.52
C GLN A 290 -6.55 11.92 -18.63
N SER A 291 -5.37 11.76 -19.21
CA SER A 291 -4.89 12.64 -20.29
C SER A 291 -5.77 12.58 -21.54
N ARG A 292 -6.37 11.42 -21.84
CA ARG A 292 -7.30 11.25 -22.96
C ARG A 292 -8.68 11.90 -22.76
N GLN A 293 -9.05 12.25 -21.53
CA GLN A 293 -10.30 12.95 -21.23
C GLN A 293 -10.18 14.48 -21.32
N THR A 294 -8.97 15.00 -21.27
CA THR A 294 -8.68 16.43 -21.30
C THR A 294 -8.26 16.92 -22.70
N SER A 295 -8.01 16.03 -23.63
CA SER A 295 -7.79 16.29 -25.04
C SER A 295 -9.07 16.13 -25.86
#